data_4f46087ab4eb4600b81cb7d4980b49ba
#
_entry.id   4f46087ab4eb4600b81cb7d4980b49ba
#
_cell.length_a   1.000
_cell.length_b   1.000
_cell.length_c   1.000
_cell.angle_alpha   90.00
_cell.angle_beta   90.00
_cell.angle_gamma   90.00
#
_symmetry.space_group_name_H-M   'P 1'
#
loop_
_entity.id
_entity.type
_entity.pdbx_description
1 polymer ?
#
loop_
_entity_poly.entity_id
_entity_poly.type
_entity_poly.pdbx_seq_one_letter_code
_entity_poly.pdbx_strand_id
1 'polypeptide(L)'
;MSEDIRNNLRSGMIVKVFQKIKETNAKGEEKERIQIYEGMIIAVKHGKEAGATVTVRKISDGVGVEKIFPIHSPVVAKIELVREMKVRQAKPNYVRTYKKKLKEIKRDKSGKAKVEKVANELTHKEMEVEVEPVVETPVEEAK
;
A
#
# COMPACT_ATOMS: atom_id res chain seq x y z
N MET A 1 -5.18 13.47 9.66
CA MET A 1 -3.71 13.36 9.47
C MET A 1 -3.46 12.15 8.58
N SER A 2 -2.76 12.31 7.45
CA SER A 2 -2.39 11.20 6.60
C SER A 2 -1.24 10.43 7.26
N GLU A 3 -1.41 9.11 7.42
CA GLU A 3 -0.41 8.24 8.02
C GLU A 3 0.83 8.12 7.12
N ASP A 4 2.01 8.08 7.73
CA ASP A 4 3.26 7.82 7.02
C ASP A 4 3.35 6.33 6.67
N ILE A 5 3.33 6.02 5.37
CA ILE A 5 3.26 4.65 4.87
C ILE A 5 4.61 4.02 4.54
N ARG A 6 5.72 4.57 5.05
CA ARG A 6 7.09 4.12 4.72
C ARG A 6 7.29 2.61 4.78
N ASN A 7 6.68 1.94 5.76
CA ASN A 7 6.84 0.50 5.97
C ASN A 7 5.96 -0.38 5.07
N ASN A 8 4.98 0.21 4.37
CA ASN A 8 3.99 -0.52 3.58
C ASN A 8 4.02 -0.18 2.09
N LEU A 9 5.15 0.34 1.60
CA LEU A 9 5.31 0.71 0.20
C LEU A 9 5.34 -0.52 -0.70
N ARG A 10 4.59 -0.45 -1.80
CA ARG A 10 4.53 -1.49 -2.84
C ARG A 10 4.58 -0.87 -4.22
N SER A 11 5.06 -1.63 -5.20
CA SER A 11 4.99 -1.23 -6.60
C SER A 11 3.54 -1.05 -7.06
N GLY A 12 3.30 -0.06 -7.91
CA GLY A 12 1.95 0.32 -8.37
C GLY A 12 1.24 1.36 -7.50
N MET A 13 1.75 1.68 -6.31
CA MET A 13 1.22 2.79 -5.51
C MET A 13 1.61 4.13 -6.13
N ILE A 14 0.66 5.07 -6.18
CA ILE A 14 0.92 6.48 -6.49
C ILE A 14 1.09 7.20 -5.16
N VAL A 15 2.25 7.80 -4.96
CA VAL A 15 2.65 8.44 -3.71
C VAL A 15 3.10 9.87 -3.93
N LYS A 16 2.94 10.68 -2.88
CA LYS A 16 3.58 11.99 -2.74
C LYS A 16 4.76 11.86 -1.78
N VAL A 17 5.95 12.11 -2.29
CA VAL A 17 7.18 12.13 -1.50
C VAL A 17 7.53 13.57 -1.19
N PHE A 18 7.60 13.93 0.08
CA PHE A 18 7.98 15.25 0.57
C PHE A 18 9.48 15.23 0.84
N GLN A 19 10.25 15.86 -0.04
CA GLN A 19 11.70 15.97 0.09
C GLN A 19 12.09 17.33 0.65
N LYS A 20 12.93 17.34 1.67
CA LYS A 20 13.59 18.53 2.19
C LYS A 20 14.78 18.87 1.30
N ILE A 21 14.84 20.10 0.83
CA ILE A 21 15.96 20.63 0.04
C ILE A 21 16.54 21.79 0.84
N LYS A 22 17.86 21.75 1.04
CA LYS A 22 18.63 22.85 1.59
C LYS A 22 19.23 23.64 0.44
N GLU A 23 18.92 24.92 0.37
CA GLU A 23 19.44 25.83 -0.62
C GLU A 23 20.22 26.92 0.09
N THR A 24 21.43 27.21 -0.39
CA THR A 24 22.23 28.32 0.12
C THR A 24 22.01 29.53 -0.77
N ASN A 25 21.50 30.62 -0.23
CA ASN A 25 21.33 31.85 -0.97
C ASN A 25 22.69 32.47 -1.33
N ALA A 26 22.71 33.39 -2.31
CA ALA A 26 23.92 34.15 -2.68
C ALA A 26 24.57 34.93 -1.52
N LYS A 27 23.83 35.15 -0.42
CA LYS A 27 24.29 35.77 0.83
C LYS A 27 24.87 34.78 1.85
N GLY A 28 24.95 33.47 1.54
CA GLY A 28 25.44 32.44 2.45
C GLY A 28 24.41 31.94 3.47
N GLU A 29 23.15 32.37 3.38
CA GLU A 29 22.10 31.91 4.27
C GLU A 29 21.53 30.57 3.80
N GLU A 30 21.43 29.59 4.69
CA GLU A 30 20.78 28.30 4.39
C GLU A 30 19.25 28.43 4.53
N LYS A 31 18.52 28.06 3.49
CA LYS A 31 17.06 28.00 3.50
C LYS A 31 16.61 26.56 3.20
N GLU A 32 15.77 26.04 4.08
CA GLU A 32 15.12 24.74 3.85
C GLU A 32 13.78 24.93 3.16
N ARG A 33 13.53 24.15 2.11
CA ARG A 33 12.21 24.06 1.47
C ARG A 33 11.80 22.61 1.28
N ILE A 34 10.48 22.39 1.25
CA ILE A 34 9.92 21.05 0.96
C ILE A 34 9.50 21.03 -0.51
N GLN A 35 10.04 20.07 -1.24
CA GLN A 35 9.62 19.76 -2.61
C GLN A 35 8.76 18.50 -2.60
N ILE A 36 7.60 18.57 -3.24
CA ILE A 36 6.70 17.43 -3.39
C ILE A 36 6.98 16.76 -4.73
N TYR A 37 7.23 15.45 -4.68
CA TYR A 37 7.38 14.62 -5.87
C TYR A 37 6.26 13.59 -5.89
N GLU A 38 5.28 13.80 -6.78
CA GLU A 38 4.16 12.86 -6.98
C GLU A 38 4.45 11.92 -8.15
N GLY A 39 4.28 10.62 -7.93
CA GLY A 39 4.50 9.64 -8.98
C GLY A 39 4.16 8.21 -8.56
N MET A 40 4.29 7.29 -9.50
CA MET A 40 4.04 5.88 -9.26
C MET A 40 5.32 5.14 -8.88
N ILE A 41 5.21 4.29 -7.86
CA ILE A 41 6.30 3.40 -7.44
C ILE A 41 6.48 2.28 -8.47
N ILE A 42 7.68 2.22 -9.07
CA ILE A 42 8.08 1.12 -9.97
C ILE A 42 8.79 0.01 -9.19
N ALA A 43 9.64 0.37 -8.24
CA ALA A 43 10.40 -0.62 -7.49
C ALA A 43 10.60 -0.19 -6.04
N VAL A 44 10.56 -1.17 -5.15
CA VAL A 44 10.99 -1.05 -3.76
C VAL A 44 12.13 -2.04 -3.56
N LYS A 45 13.26 -1.59 -3.04
CA LYS A 45 14.44 -2.42 -2.76
C LYS A 45 14.70 -2.43 -1.26
N HIS A 46 15.23 -3.54 -0.76
CA HIS A 46 15.61 -3.75 0.65
C HIS A 46 14.46 -3.65 1.66
N GLY A 47 13.20 -3.69 1.19
CA GLY A 47 12.01 -3.82 2.04
C GLY A 47 11.92 -2.80 3.17
N LYS A 48 12.13 -3.26 4.42
CA LYS A 48 12.02 -2.44 5.65
C LYS A 48 13.37 -2.10 6.27
N GLU A 49 14.47 -2.48 5.64
CA GLU A 49 15.82 -2.23 6.15
C GLU A 49 16.18 -0.74 6.10
N ALA A 50 17.16 -0.34 6.90
CA ALA A 50 17.63 1.06 6.95
C ALA A 50 18.09 1.60 5.59
N GLY A 51 18.65 0.74 4.72
CA GLY A 51 19.05 1.05 3.35
C GLY A 51 17.94 0.95 2.31
N ALA A 52 16.69 0.83 2.72
CA ALA A 52 15.57 0.68 1.80
C ALA A 52 15.40 1.89 0.87
N THR A 53 15.18 1.60 -0.41
CA THR A 53 15.00 2.63 -1.45
C THR A 53 13.73 2.37 -2.25
N VAL A 54 13.10 3.44 -2.69
CA VAL A 54 11.93 3.42 -3.56
C VAL A 54 12.22 4.20 -4.85
N THR A 55 11.89 3.59 -6.00
CA THR A 55 11.98 4.26 -7.30
C THR A 55 10.59 4.76 -7.68
N VAL A 56 10.45 6.07 -7.80
CA VAL A 56 9.20 6.74 -8.16
C VAL A 56 9.33 7.35 -9.55
N ARG A 57 8.35 7.06 -10.41
CA ARG A 57 8.26 7.59 -11.78
C ARG A 57 7.09 8.56 -11.91
N LYS A 58 7.34 9.68 -12.54
CA LYS A 58 6.31 10.60 -13.03
C LYS A 58 6.54 10.92 -14.49
N ILE A 59 5.51 11.41 -15.17
CA ILE A 59 5.65 12.00 -16.51
C ILE A 59 5.56 13.51 -16.29
N SER A 60 6.58 14.23 -16.71
CA SER A 60 6.65 15.69 -16.68
C SER A 60 6.91 16.18 -18.09
N ASP A 61 6.02 17.02 -18.61
CA ASP A 61 6.12 17.60 -19.96
C ASP A 61 6.37 16.56 -21.10
N GLY A 62 5.70 15.39 -20.97
CA GLY A 62 5.84 14.29 -21.92
C GLY A 62 7.06 13.39 -21.68
N VAL A 63 7.97 13.77 -20.79
CA VAL A 63 9.17 12.98 -20.46
C VAL A 63 8.95 12.17 -19.19
N GLY A 64 9.31 10.88 -19.23
CA GLY A 64 9.26 10.01 -18.06
C GLY A 64 10.48 10.22 -17.16
N VAL A 65 10.29 10.78 -15.99
CA VAL A 65 11.34 11.03 -15.00
C VAL A 65 11.24 10.00 -13.87
N GLU A 66 12.36 9.34 -13.55
CA GLU A 66 12.48 8.39 -12.45
C GLU A 66 13.44 8.94 -11.40
N LYS A 67 13.00 8.94 -10.14
CA LYS A 67 13.82 9.35 -9.01
C LYS A 67 13.83 8.27 -7.94
N ILE A 68 15.01 8.00 -7.41
CA ILE A 68 15.22 7.04 -6.32
C ILE A 68 15.28 7.82 -5.01
N PHE A 69 14.46 7.40 -4.06
CA PHE A 69 14.42 7.99 -2.72
C PHE A 69 14.82 6.94 -1.69
N PRO A 70 15.77 7.23 -0.81
CA PRO A 70 16.00 6.42 0.39
C PRO A 70 14.85 6.63 1.39
N ILE A 71 14.16 5.55 1.75
CA ILE A 71 12.89 5.62 2.52
C ILE A 71 13.11 6.19 3.91
N HIS A 72 14.18 5.76 4.58
CA HIS A 72 14.46 6.12 5.97
C HIS A 72 15.41 7.32 6.14
N SER A 73 15.77 7.99 5.04
CA SER A 73 16.65 9.18 5.09
C SER A 73 15.91 10.39 5.69
N PRO A 74 16.62 11.23 6.48
CA PRO A 74 16.08 12.48 7.00
C PRO A 74 15.70 13.50 5.92
N VAL A 75 16.23 13.32 4.70
CA VAL A 75 15.88 14.13 3.52
C VAL A 75 14.42 13.92 3.10
N VAL A 76 13.88 12.73 3.34
CA VAL A 76 12.47 12.42 3.10
C VAL A 76 11.67 12.76 4.36
N ALA A 77 10.92 13.87 4.32
CA ALA A 77 10.10 14.29 5.45
C ALA A 77 8.92 13.37 5.69
N LYS A 78 8.17 13.02 4.62
CA LYS A 78 6.96 12.20 4.68
C LYS A 78 6.69 11.54 3.33
N ILE A 79 6.00 10.39 3.36
CA ILE A 79 5.46 9.72 2.16
C ILE A 79 3.96 9.50 2.38
N GLU A 80 3.14 10.00 1.46
CA GLU A 80 1.68 9.87 1.49
C GLU A 80 1.19 9.03 0.32
N LEU A 81 0.23 8.14 0.58
CA LEU A 81 -0.45 7.38 -0.46
C LEU A 81 -1.57 8.24 -1.06
N VAL A 82 -1.59 8.35 -2.39
CA VAL A 82 -2.67 8.99 -3.13
C VAL A 82 -3.64 7.95 -3.67
N ARG A 83 -3.12 6.94 -4.37
CA ARG A 83 -3.90 5.86 -5.01
C ARG A 83 -3.07 4.60 -5.11
N GLU A 84 -3.74 3.48 -5.34
CA GLU A 84 -3.10 2.20 -5.59
C GLU A 84 -3.57 1.64 -6.94
N MET A 85 -2.62 1.35 -7.81
CA MET A 85 -2.88 0.76 -9.13
C MET A 85 -2.61 -0.73 -9.11
N LYS A 86 -3.47 -1.51 -9.77
CA LYS A 86 -3.29 -2.96 -9.89
C LYS A 86 -2.13 -3.26 -10.84
N VAL A 87 -1.05 -3.78 -10.29
CA VAL A 87 0.10 -4.31 -11.04
C VAL A 87 0.27 -5.79 -10.75
N ARG A 88 0.76 -6.56 -11.74
CA ARG A 88 0.96 -8.01 -11.60
C ARG A 88 2.40 -8.39 -11.27
N GLN A 89 3.33 -7.45 -11.42
CA GLN A 89 4.76 -7.68 -11.23
C GLN A 89 5.26 -6.89 -10.03
N ALA A 90 6.21 -7.48 -9.29
CA ALA A 90 6.90 -6.79 -8.21
C ALA A 90 7.68 -5.57 -8.71
N LYS A 91 8.17 -5.60 -9.95
CA LYS A 91 8.86 -4.50 -10.62
C LYS A 91 8.24 -4.26 -12.01
N PRO A 92 7.18 -3.44 -12.12
CA PRO A 92 6.45 -3.23 -13.37
C PRO A 92 7.20 -2.34 -14.36
N ASN A 93 8.31 -2.83 -14.92
CA ASN A 93 9.11 -2.09 -15.90
C ASN A 93 8.33 -1.72 -17.17
N TYR A 94 7.31 -2.51 -17.53
CA TYR A 94 6.45 -2.27 -18.69
C TYR A 94 5.74 -0.91 -18.64
N VAL A 95 5.54 -0.34 -17.45
CA VAL A 95 4.90 0.97 -17.28
C VAL A 95 5.64 2.10 -18.00
N ARG A 96 6.92 1.92 -18.28
CA ARG A 96 7.72 2.91 -19.02
C ARG A 96 7.22 3.14 -20.45
N THR A 97 6.72 2.07 -21.09
CA THR A 97 6.23 2.08 -22.48
C THR A 97 4.71 1.96 -22.58
N TYR A 98 4.03 1.74 -21.43
CA TYR A 98 2.61 1.45 -21.40
C TYR A 98 1.77 2.69 -21.57
N LYS A 99 0.98 2.74 -22.66
CA LYS A 99 0.13 3.90 -23.01
C LYS A 99 -1.29 3.81 -22.41
N LYS A 100 -1.73 2.63 -21.95
CA LYS A 100 -3.08 2.45 -21.42
C LYS A 100 -3.14 2.81 -19.93
N LYS A 101 -4.31 3.22 -19.44
CA LYS A 101 -4.52 3.46 -17.99
C LYS A 101 -4.53 2.14 -17.23
N LEU A 102 -3.82 2.10 -16.10
CA LEU A 102 -3.88 0.99 -15.16
C LEU A 102 -5.21 1.02 -14.39
N LYS A 103 -5.69 -0.15 -13.98
CA LYS A 103 -6.87 -0.23 -13.11
C LYS A 103 -6.51 0.22 -11.69
N GLU A 104 -7.32 1.11 -11.13
CA GLU A 104 -7.20 1.54 -9.74
C GLU A 104 -7.83 0.50 -8.81
N ILE A 105 -7.16 0.19 -7.72
CA ILE A 105 -7.69 -0.62 -6.63
C ILE A 105 -8.43 0.35 -5.70
N LYS A 106 -9.77 0.39 -5.79
CA LYS A 106 -10.58 1.12 -4.82
C LYS A 106 -10.48 0.37 -3.50
N ARG A 107 -9.78 0.94 -2.54
CA ARG A 107 -9.89 0.51 -1.15
C ARG A 107 -11.21 1.09 -0.64
N ASP A 108 -12.19 0.23 -0.43
CA ASP A 108 -13.36 0.62 0.34
C ASP A 108 -12.85 1.11 1.69
N LYS A 109 -13.40 2.23 2.18
CA LYS A 109 -13.03 2.82 3.48
C LYS A 109 -13.26 1.83 4.65
N SER A 110 -13.82 0.68 4.37
CA SER A 110 -14.05 -0.46 5.26
C SER A 110 -13.08 -1.63 5.00
N GLY A 111 -11.79 -1.35 4.86
CA GLY A 111 -10.77 -2.42 4.71
C GLY A 111 -10.79 -3.47 5.83
N LYS A 112 -11.50 -3.22 6.93
CA LYS A 112 -11.84 -4.18 7.98
C LYS A 112 -13.12 -4.98 7.68
N ALA A 113 -14.13 -4.40 7.01
CA ALA A 113 -15.44 -5.03 6.86
C ALA A 113 -15.47 -6.25 5.94
N LYS A 114 -14.54 -6.37 4.97
CA LYS A 114 -14.54 -7.52 4.06
C LYS A 114 -13.87 -8.75 4.66
N VAL A 115 -12.89 -8.56 5.54
CA VAL A 115 -12.25 -9.64 6.29
C VAL A 115 -13.18 -10.13 7.40
N GLU A 116 -13.89 -9.22 8.09
CA GLU A 116 -14.88 -9.57 9.12
C GLU A 116 -16.11 -10.27 8.54
N LYS A 117 -16.59 -9.89 7.35
CA LYS A 117 -17.71 -10.61 6.71
C LYS A 117 -17.35 -12.04 6.34
N VAL A 118 -16.15 -12.27 5.79
CA VAL A 118 -15.69 -13.63 5.47
C VAL A 118 -15.42 -14.43 6.75
N ALA A 119 -14.89 -13.83 7.79
CA ALA A 119 -14.71 -14.49 9.09
C ALA A 119 -16.05 -14.82 9.76
N ASN A 120 -17.03 -13.91 9.71
CA ASN A 120 -18.37 -14.16 10.27
C ASN A 120 -19.16 -15.19 9.45
N GLU A 121 -19.00 -15.22 8.11
CA GLU A 121 -19.61 -16.26 7.28
C GLU A 121 -19.02 -17.65 7.54
N LEU A 122 -17.71 -17.74 7.83
CA LEU A 122 -17.07 -19.00 8.20
C LEU A 122 -17.50 -19.48 9.60
N THR A 123 -17.58 -18.58 10.59
CA THR A 123 -18.03 -18.94 11.93
C THR A 123 -19.52 -19.31 12.00
N HIS A 124 -20.39 -18.67 11.18
CA HIS A 124 -21.80 -19.10 11.07
C HIS A 124 -21.95 -20.47 10.44
N LYS A 125 -21.09 -20.79 9.47
CA LYS A 125 -21.14 -22.10 8.79
C LYS A 125 -20.62 -23.23 9.67
N GLU A 126 -19.69 -22.97 10.59
CA GLU A 126 -19.19 -23.93 11.57
C GLU A 126 -20.19 -24.15 12.72
N MET A 127 -21.01 -23.16 13.06
CA MET A 127 -22.04 -23.30 14.10
C MET A 127 -23.33 -24.00 13.61
N GLU A 128 -23.61 -24.02 12.31
CA GLU A 128 -24.78 -24.73 11.75
C GLU A 128 -24.57 -26.26 11.59
N VAL A 129 -23.32 -26.72 11.66
CA VAL A 129 -23.00 -28.15 11.52
C VAL A 129 -23.06 -28.92 12.86
N GLU A 130 -23.15 -28.25 14.00
CA GLU A 130 -23.02 -28.88 15.34
C GLU A 130 -24.34 -29.06 16.10
N VAL A 131 -25.48 -28.92 15.42
CA VAL A 131 -26.81 -29.19 16.07
C VAL A 131 -27.58 -30.19 15.23
N GLU A 132 -27.17 -31.47 15.25
CA GLU A 132 -28.08 -32.59 15.00
C GLU A 132 -28.62 -33.07 16.36
N PRO A 133 -29.95 -33.17 16.54
CA PRO A 133 -30.52 -33.65 17.80
C PRO A 133 -30.29 -35.14 17.93
N VAL A 134 -29.66 -35.52 19.03
CA VAL A 134 -29.59 -36.93 19.47
C VAL A 134 -31.02 -37.40 19.77
N VAL A 135 -31.51 -38.30 18.93
CA VAL A 135 -32.79 -38.99 19.15
C VAL A 135 -32.61 -39.94 20.35
N GLU A 136 -33.21 -39.62 21.47
CA GLU A 136 -33.38 -40.53 22.60
C GLU A 136 -34.31 -41.68 22.16
N THR A 137 -33.80 -42.90 22.15
CA THR A 137 -34.61 -44.10 22.09
C THR A 137 -35.08 -44.45 23.48
N PRO A 138 -36.38 -44.67 23.71
CA PRO A 138 -36.90 -45.10 25.03
C PRO A 138 -36.54 -46.57 25.26
N VAL A 139 -35.95 -46.82 26.43
CA VAL A 139 -35.74 -48.17 26.96
C VAL A 139 -37.06 -48.67 27.48
N GLU A 140 -37.58 -49.72 26.83
CA GLU A 140 -38.75 -50.45 27.24
C GLU A 140 -38.37 -51.44 28.37
N GLU A 141 -38.93 -51.23 29.55
CA GLU A 141 -38.92 -52.20 30.65
C GLU A 141 -39.75 -53.41 30.27
N ALA A 142 -39.16 -54.59 30.34
CA ALA A 142 -39.90 -55.85 30.46
C ALA A 142 -39.29 -56.73 31.53
N LYS A 143 -39.98 -56.77 32.62
CA LYS A 143 -40.39 -57.87 33.51
C LYS A 143 -39.36 -58.97 33.81
#